data_976f0bcb5b26fb2077ff40a9fde83b7f
#
_entry.id   976f0bcb5b26fb2077ff40a9fde83b7f
#
_cell.length_a   1.000
_cell.length_b   1.000
_cell.length_c   1.000
_cell.angle_alpha   90.00
_cell.angle_beta   90.00
_cell.angle_gamma   90.00
#
_symmetry.space_group_name_H-M   'P 1'
#
loop_
_entity.id
_entity.type
_entity.pdbx_description
1 polymer ?
#
loop_
_entity_poly.entity_id
_entity_poly.type
_entity_poly.pdbx_seq_one_letter_code
_entity_poly.pdbx_strand_id
1 'polypeptide(L)'
;VALLAAEVSGYRDRRATPRFAHEAGAALLLFEQLHDVRLHARHGRFYFPEDEMHRFGTHPGDLLAAQTTDRVRQLFAFQAERIQEYHRRALDYLPDVDRLDQCSLLVRLELAMALLTEIAEDGYRLLEHRISLTPLRKLWLAWRRRRGERRRFRRLPARE
;
A
#
# COMPACT_ATOMS: atom_id res chain seq x y z
N VAL A 1 -6.41 -8.69 8.49
CA VAL A 1 -4.96 -8.90 8.70
C VAL A 1 -4.32 -7.69 9.39
N ALA A 2 -4.46 -6.44 8.87
CA ALA A 2 -3.80 -5.25 9.44
C ALA A 2 -4.27 -4.94 10.89
N LEU A 3 -5.57 -5.04 11.18
CA LEU A 3 -6.12 -4.87 12.54
C LEU A 3 -5.53 -5.92 13.50
N LEU A 4 -5.48 -7.18 13.09
CA LEU A 4 -4.87 -8.25 13.91
C LEU A 4 -3.37 -7.99 14.14
N ALA A 5 -2.66 -7.50 13.13
CA ALA A 5 -1.25 -7.14 13.29
C ALA A 5 -1.06 -5.98 14.29
N ALA A 6 -1.96 -4.99 14.26
CA ALA A 6 -1.94 -3.90 15.24
C ALA A 6 -2.23 -4.39 16.66
N GLU A 7 -3.23 -5.26 16.84
CA GLU A 7 -3.55 -5.86 18.15
C GLU A 7 -2.38 -6.65 18.73
N VAL A 8 -1.73 -7.49 17.91
CA VAL A 8 -0.57 -8.29 18.33
C VAL A 8 0.64 -7.40 18.68
N SER A 9 0.84 -6.30 17.94
CA SER A 9 1.92 -5.35 18.22
C SER A 9 1.69 -4.51 19.48
N GLY A 10 0.44 -4.39 19.91
CA GLY A 10 0.03 -3.55 21.02
C GLY A 10 -0.07 -2.07 20.62
N TYR A 11 -0.89 -1.33 21.34
CA TYR A 11 -1.03 0.12 21.20
C TYR A 11 -1.65 0.74 22.45
N ARG A 12 -1.46 2.05 22.62
CA ARG A 12 -1.96 2.83 23.76
C ARG A 12 -3.24 3.57 23.42
N ASP A 13 -3.31 4.15 22.22
CA ASP A 13 -4.48 4.89 21.76
C ASP A 13 -5.50 3.94 21.13
N ARG A 14 -6.55 3.61 21.91
CA ARG A 14 -7.62 2.68 21.50
C ARG A 14 -8.59 3.23 20.45
N ARG A 15 -8.45 4.51 20.06
CA ARG A 15 -9.30 5.14 19.04
C ARG A 15 -8.56 5.38 17.73
N ALA A 16 -7.38 5.97 17.83
CA ALA A 16 -6.61 6.38 16.66
C ALA A 16 -5.89 5.21 16.00
N THR A 17 -5.22 4.35 16.77
CA THR A 17 -4.43 3.25 16.20
C THR A 17 -5.27 2.18 15.48
N PRO A 18 -6.48 1.80 15.91
CA PRO A 18 -7.35 0.95 15.09
C PRO A 18 -7.78 1.59 13.77
N ARG A 19 -8.00 2.92 13.74
CA ARG A 19 -8.28 3.66 12.50
C ARG A 19 -7.07 3.65 11.56
N PHE A 20 -5.87 3.92 12.10
CA PHE A 20 -4.63 3.73 11.35
C PHE A 20 -4.55 2.34 10.73
N ALA A 21 -4.76 1.29 11.53
CA ALA A 21 -4.68 -0.10 11.05
C ALA A 21 -5.73 -0.42 9.98
N HIS A 22 -6.94 0.16 10.09
CA HIS A 22 -7.98 0.03 9.08
C HIS A 22 -7.56 0.66 7.74
N GLU A 23 -7.17 1.94 7.75
CA GLU A 23 -6.74 2.66 6.54
C GLU A 23 -5.48 2.04 5.93
N ALA A 24 -4.51 1.64 6.77
CA ALA A 24 -3.31 0.93 6.36
C ALA A 24 -3.63 -0.42 5.69
N GLY A 25 -4.60 -1.14 6.26
CA GLY A 25 -5.08 -2.41 5.70
C GLY A 25 -5.74 -2.23 4.33
N ALA A 26 -6.55 -1.18 4.17
CA ALA A 26 -7.17 -0.84 2.89
C ALA A 26 -6.10 -0.47 1.84
N ALA A 27 -5.14 0.39 2.19
CA ALA A 27 -4.04 0.76 1.30
C ALA A 27 -3.24 -0.47 0.83
N LEU A 28 -2.89 -1.38 1.75
CA LEU A 28 -2.13 -2.58 1.43
C LEU A 28 -2.92 -3.57 0.58
N LEU A 29 -4.22 -3.74 0.84
CA LEU A 29 -5.08 -4.61 0.05
C LEU A 29 -5.24 -4.10 -1.38
N LEU A 30 -5.56 -2.82 -1.54
CA LEU A 30 -5.71 -2.20 -2.87
C LEU A 30 -4.38 -2.24 -3.63
N PHE A 31 -3.26 -2.02 -2.94
CA PHE A 31 -1.93 -2.15 -3.53
C PHE A 31 -1.68 -3.57 -4.05
N GLU A 32 -1.98 -4.60 -3.26
CA GLU A 32 -1.82 -6.01 -3.64
C GLU A 32 -2.67 -6.34 -4.87
N GLN A 33 -3.93 -5.89 -4.90
CA GLN A 33 -4.85 -6.09 -6.02
C GLN A 33 -4.33 -5.44 -7.31
N LEU A 34 -3.77 -4.22 -7.22
CA LEU A 34 -3.18 -3.53 -8.36
C LEU A 34 -1.88 -4.19 -8.81
N HIS A 35 -0.96 -4.45 -7.88
CA HIS A 35 0.36 -5.00 -8.17
C HIS A 35 0.30 -6.40 -8.82
N ASP A 36 -0.61 -7.24 -8.33
CA ASP A 36 -0.77 -8.61 -8.82
C ASP A 36 -1.96 -8.76 -9.80
N VAL A 37 -2.41 -7.66 -10.42
CA VAL A 37 -3.58 -7.63 -11.32
C VAL A 37 -3.50 -8.66 -12.43
N ARG A 38 -2.33 -8.82 -13.05
CA ARG A 38 -2.10 -9.83 -14.11
C ARG A 38 -2.28 -11.26 -13.61
N LEU A 39 -1.79 -11.54 -12.39
CA LEU A 39 -1.93 -12.85 -11.76
C LEU A 39 -3.40 -13.14 -11.45
N HIS A 40 -4.08 -12.17 -10.85
CA HIS A 40 -5.50 -12.28 -10.53
C HIS A 40 -6.37 -12.47 -11.77
N ALA A 41 -6.16 -11.67 -12.82
CA ALA A 41 -6.89 -11.78 -14.07
C ALA A 41 -6.74 -13.16 -14.72
N ARG A 42 -5.53 -13.74 -14.73
CA ARG A 42 -5.28 -15.10 -15.24
C ARG A 42 -6.02 -16.20 -14.49
N HIS A 43 -6.35 -15.95 -13.22
CA HIS A 43 -7.18 -16.85 -12.40
C HIS A 43 -8.67 -16.49 -12.44
N GLY A 44 -9.09 -15.63 -13.36
CA GLY A 44 -10.48 -15.19 -13.51
C GLY A 44 -10.97 -14.28 -12.37
N ARG A 45 -10.05 -13.65 -11.62
CA ARG A 45 -10.37 -12.75 -10.50
C ARG A 45 -10.16 -11.30 -10.90
N PHE A 46 -11.24 -10.53 -10.89
CA PHE A 46 -11.23 -9.10 -11.22
C PHE A 46 -11.71 -8.34 -10.00
N TYR A 47 -10.83 -7.50 -9.42
CA TYR A 47 -11.09 -6.79 -8.17
C TYR A 47 -11.45 -5.32 -8.35
N PHE A 48 -11.31 -4.79 -9.58
CA PHE A 48 -11.72 -3.42 -9.85
C PHE A 48 -13.23 -3.33 -9.99
N PRO A 49 -13.88 -2.32 -9.36
CA PRO A 49 -15.31 -2.09 -9.51
C PRO A 49 -15.70 -1.91 -10.99
N GLU A 50 -16.82 -2.49 -11.36
CA GLU A 50 -17.29 -2.50 -12.75
C GLU A 50 -17.60 -1.08 -13.25
N ASP A 51 -18.18 -0.24 -12.42
CA ASP A 51 -18.46 1.17 -12.70
C ASP A 51 -17.18 1.98 -12.96
N GLU A 52 -16.10 1.70 -12.23
CA GLU A 52 -14.79 2.31 -12.47
C GLU A 52 -14.18 1.82 -13.78
N MET A 53 -14.26 0.53 -14.07
CA MET A 53 -13.80 -0.01 -15.34
C MET A 53 -14.55 0.62 -16.51
N HIS A 54 -15.87 0.74 -16.42
CA HIS A 54 -16.70 1.44 -17.42
C HIS A 54 -16.32 2.91 -17.57
N ARG A 55 -16.04 3.61 -16.48
CA ARG A 55 -15.60 5.02 -16.49
C ARG A 55 -14.36 5.23 -17.35
N PHE A 56 -13.42 4.30 -17.34
CA PHE A 56 -12.20 4.34 -18.16
C PHE A 56 -12.34 3.60 -19.49
N GLY A 57 -13.53 3.12 -19.84
CA GLY A 57 -13.79 2.38 -21.06
C GLY A 57 -13.00 1.07 -21.15
N THR A 58 -12.81 0.41 -20.00
CA THR A 58 -12.11 -0.87 -19.87
C THR A 58 -13.09 -1.99 -19.50
N HIS A 59 -12.74 -3.22 -19.86
CA HIS A 59 -13.48 -4.44 -19.55
C HIS A 59 -12.56 -5.49 -18.92
N PRO A 60 -13.08 -6.50 -18.21
CA PRO A 60 -12.26 -7.57 -17.63
C PRO A 60 -11.30 -8.25 -18.62
N GLY A 61 -11.72 -8.41 -19.89
CA GLY A 61 -10.88 -8.95 -20.95
C GLY A 61 -9.62 -8.13 -21.25
N ASP A 62 -9.65 -6.81 -21.05
CA ASP A 62 -8.50 -5.94 -21.29
C ASP A 62 -7.37 -6.21 -20.30
N LEU A 63 -7.69 -6.72 -19.09
CA LEU A 63 -6.71 -7.09 -18.08
C LEU A 63 -6.00 -8.42 -18.38
N LEU A 64 -6.45 -9.16 -19.38
CA LEU A 64 -5.81 -10.38 -19.91
C LEU A 64 -4.91 -10.09 -21.11
N ALA A 65 -4.91 -8.86 -21.62
CA ALA A 65 -4.07 -8.45 -22.74
C ALA A 65 -2.57 -8.58 -22.45
N ALA A 66 -1.79 -8.75 -23.51
CA ALA A 66 -0.32 -8.81 -23.39
C ALA A 66 0.32 -7.44 -23.13
N GLN A 67 -0.36 -6.35 -23.45
CA GLN A 67 0.11 -4.98 -23.32
C GLN A 67 -0.89 -4.11 -22.59
N THR A 68 -0.38 -3.16 -21.82
CA THR A 68 -1.19 -2.19 -21.10
C THR A 68 -1.60 -1.05 -22.03
N THR A 69 -2.87 -0.99 -22.38
CA THR A 69 -3.43 0.11 -23.20
C THR A 69 -3.50 1.41 -22.41
N ASP A 70 -3.63 2.55 -23.08
CA ASP A 70 -3.75 3.86 -22.40
C ASP A 70 -4.96 3.93 -21.46
N ARG A 71 -6.08 3.32 -21.81
CA ARG A 71 -7.28 3.24 -20.96
C ARG A 71 -7.02 2.43 -19.68
N VAL A 72 -6.39 1.28 -19.80
CA VAL A 72 -5.99 0.46 -18.66
C VAL A 72 -4.95 1.17 -17.80
N ARG A 73 -4.02 1.89 -18.41
CA ARG A 73 -3.04 2.72 -17.69
C ARG A 73 -3.70 3.81 -16.85
N GLN A 74 -4.71 4.51 -17.42
CA GLN A 74 -5.48 5.51 -16.68
C GLN A 74 -6.26 4.90 -15.51
N LEU A 75 -6.85 3.71 -15.68
CA LEU A 75 -7.48 2.96 -14.58
C LEU A 75 -6.45 2.64 -13.48
N PHE A 76 -5.27 2.14 -13.83
CA PHE A 76 -4.23 1.81 -12.85
C PHE A 76 -3.71 3.05 -12.13
N ALA A 77 -3.51 4.17 -12.82
CA ALA A 77 -3.14 5.44 -12.22
C ALA A 77 -4.20 5.92 -11.20
N PHE A 78 -5.47 5.85 -11.56
CA PHE A 78 -6.58 6.18 -10.65
C PHE A 78 -6.59 5.29 -9.40
N GLN A 79 -6.33 3.99 -9.55
CA GLN A 79 -6.21 3.09 -8.39
C GLN A 79 -4.98 3.44 -7.53
N ALA A 80 -3.87 3.82 -8.15
CA ALA A 80 -2.66 4.23 -7.45
C ALA A 80 -2.89 5.51 -6.60
N GLU A 81 -3.60 6.49 -7.12
CA GLU A 81 -3.99 7.69 -6.37
C GLU A 81 -4.86 7.34 -5.15
N ARG A 82 -5.80 6.42 -5.30
CA ARG A 82 -6.63 5.93 -4.19
C ARG A 82 -5.78 5.24 -3.12
N ILE A 83 -4.82 4.42 -3.50
CA ILE A 83 -3.88 3.76 -2.57
C ILE A 83 -3.09 4.81 -1.79
N GLN A 84 -2.57 5.84 -2.46
CA GLN A 84 -1.83 6.94 -1.82
C GLN A 84 -2.71 7.71 -0.84
N GLU A 85 -3.99 7.94 -1.16
CA GLU A 85 -4.94 8.62 -0.27
C GLU A 85 -5.21 7.79 1.00
N TYR A 86 -5.43 6.48 0.89
CA TYR A 86 -5.56 5.60 2.05
C TYR A 86 -4.29 5.57 2.90
N HIS A 87 -3.11 5.53 2.25
CA HIS A 87 -1.83 5.61 2.94
C HIS A 87 -1.67 6.92 3.72
N ARG A 88 -1.99 8.07 3.12
CA ARG A 88 -1.92 9.38 3.76
C ARG A 88 -2.84 9.43 4.99
N ARG A 89 -4.11 9.04 4.83
CA ARG A 89 -5.08 8.98 5.94
C ARG A 89 -4.63 8.05 7.06
N ALA A 90 -4.03 6.91 6.73
CA ALA A 90 -3.46 6.02 7.72
C ALA A 90 -2.42 6.75 8.57
N LEU A 91 -1.47 7.44 7.95
CA LEU A 91 -0.42 8.16 8.68
C LEU A 91 -0.97 9.30 9.55
N ASP A 92 -2.05 9.97 9.12
CA ASP A 92 -2.73 11.03 9.87
C ASP A 92 -3.36 10.49 11.18
N TYR A 93 -3.85 9.23 11.16
CA TYR A 93 -4.43 8.60 12.34
C TYR A 93 -3.41 8.02 13.32
N LEU A 94 -2.15 7.80 12.91
CA LEU A 94 -1.18 7.11 13.76
C LEU A 94 -0.56 8.03 14.80
N PRO A 95 -0.88 7.87 16.11
CA PRO A 95 -0.32 8.70 17.16
C PRO A 95 1.15 8.37 17.39
N ASP A 96 1.93 9.40 17.76
CA ASP A 96 3.38 9.28 17.97
C ASP A 96 3.76 8.23 19.01
N VAL A 97 2.92 8.05 20.03
CA VAL A 97 3.16 7.09 21.13
C VAL A 97 3.14 5.63 20.66
N ASP A 98 2.39 5.32 19.58
CA ASP A 98 2.18 3.96 19.10
C ASP A 98 3.02 3.65 17.84
N ARG A 99 3.71 4.65 17.27
CA ARG A 99 4.48 4.48 16.02
C ARG A 99 5.54 3.41 16.10
N LEU A 100 6.23 3.28 17.24
CA LEU A 100 7.28 2.29 17.41
C LEU A 100 6.68 0.86 17.47
N ASP A 101 5.57 0.70 18.19
CA ASP A 101 4.88 -0.58 18.31
C ASP A 101 4.28 -1.00 16.96
N GLN A 102 3.76 -0.05 16.18
CA GLN A 102 3.21 -0.25 14.83
C GLN A 102 4.27 -0.22 13.71
N CYS A 103 5.57 -0.29 14.06
CA CYS A 103 6.66 -0.19 13.09
C CYS A 103 6.61 -1.26 11.98
N SER A 104 6.13 -2.46 12.27
CA SER A 104 5.99 -3.54 11.30
C SER A 104 5.00 -3.16 10.17
N LEU A 105 3.86 -2.59 10.53
CA LEU A 105 2.85 -2.14 9.57
C LEU A 105 3.34 -0.91 8.78
N LEU A 106 4.04 0.01 9.45
CA LEU A 106 4.69 1.16 8.79
C LEU A 106 5.74 0.74 7.75
N VAL A 107 6.54 -0.29 8.05
CA VAL A 107 7.52 -0.84 7.10
C VAL A 107 6.80 -1.43 5.88
N ARG A 108 5.72 -2.18 6.07
CA ARG A 108 4.94 -2.74 4.96
C ARG A 108 4.35 -1.65 4.07
N LEU A 109 3.79 -0.59 4.67
CA LEU A 109 3.29 0.57 3.93
C LEU A 109 4.40 1.26 3.13
N GLU A 110 5.58 1.47 3.74
CA GLU A 110 6.71 2.10 3.05
C GLU A 110 7.19 1.27 1.86
N LEU A 111 7.25 -0.06 2.01
CA LEU A 111 7.61 -0.95 0.91
C LEU A 111 6.57 -0.92 -0.22
N ALA A 112 5.28 -0.91 0.11
CA ALA A 112 4.21 -0.81 -0.86
C ALA A 112 4.25 0.53 -1.62
N MET A 113 4.47 1.65 -0.91
CA MET A 113 4.58 2.97 -1.55
C MET A 113 5.82 3.11 -2.42
N ALA A 114 6.98 2.58 -1.99
CA ALA A 114 8.18 2.56 -2.80
C ALA A 114 7.98 1.76 -4.10
N LEU A 115 7.29 0.61 -4.01
CA LEU A 115 6.99 -0.19 -5.19
C LEU A 115 5.93 0.47 -6.08
N LEU A 116 4.94 1.16 -5.50
CA LEU A 116 3.95 1.94 -6.25
C LEU A 116 4.61 3.08 -7.05
N THR A 117 5.65 3.70 -6.50
CA THR A 117 6.46 4.71 -7.20
C THR A 117 7.17 4.09 -8.41
N GLU A 118 7.81 2.93 -8.27
CA GLU A 118 8.44 2.22 -9.39
C GLU A 118 7.43 1.85 -10.48
N ILE A 119 6.22 1.41 -10.08
CA ILE A 119 5.12 1.12 -11.00
C ILE A 119 4.71 2.36 -11.80
N ALA A 120 4.62 3.51 -11.14
CA ALA A 120 4.28 4.77 -11.80
C ALA A 120 5.39 5.23 -12.76
N GLU A 121 6.66 5.15 -12.34
CA GLU A 121 7.84 5.47 -13.15
C GLU A 121 7.97 4.56 -14.39
N ASP A 122 7.57 3.29 -14.27
CA ASP A 122 7.49 2.34 -15.39
C ASP A 122 6.27 2.59 -16.31
N GLY A 123 5.40 3.56 -15.99
CA GLY A 123 4.19 3.87 -16.76
C GLY A 123 3.09 2.84 -16.60
N TYR A 124 2.98 2.22 -15.45
CA TYR A 124 1.91 1.25 -15.10
C TYR A 124 1.83 0.03 -16.03
N ARG A 125 2.94 -0.47 -16.57
CA ARG A 125 2.97 -1.62 -17.51
C ARG A 125 2.81 -2.97 -16.81
N LEU A 126 1.86 -3.06 -15.88
CA LEU A 126 1.65 -4.23 -15.00
C LEU A 126 1.18 -5.49 -15.75
N LEU A 127 0.61 -5.35 -16.95
CA LEU A 127 0.21 -6.50 -17.78
C LEU A 127 1.39 -7.11 -18.53
N GLU A 128 2.47 -6.38 -18.73
CA GLU A 128 3.64 -6.81 -19.50
C GLU A 128 4.65 -7.56 -18.61
N HIS A 129 4.97 -6.99 -17.46
CA HIS A 129 5.94 -7.55 -16.53
C HIS A 129 5.61 -7.20 -15.08
N ARG A 130 6.19 -7.98 -14.16
CA ARG A 130 6.03 -7.75 -12.73
C ARG A 130 7.18 -6.90 -12.22
N ILE A 131 6.86 -5.76 -11.64
CA ILE A 131 7.82 -4.86 -11.01
C ILE A 131 8.08 -5.33 -9.57
N SER A 132 9.33 -5.33 -9.15
CA SER A 132 9.71 -5.74 -7.81
C SER A 132 10.92 -4.96 -7.30
N LEU A 133 10.93 -4.63 -6.01
CA LEU A 133 12.10 -4.06 -5.36
C LEU A 133 13.17 -5.13 -5.13
N THR A 134 14.43 -4.76 -5.30
CA THR A 134 15.55 -5.65 -4.96
C THR A 134 15.58 -5.98 -3.47
N PRO A 135 16.06 -7.17 -3.06
CA PRO A 135 16.15 -7.55 -1.65
C PRO A 135 16.92 -6.55 -0.80
N LEU A 136 18.01 -6.00 -1.31
CA LEU A 136 18.81 -4.99 -0.62
C LEU A 136 18.02 -3.69 -0.38
N ARG A 137 17.25 -3.23 -1.38
CA ARG A 137 16.40 -2.04 -1.24
C ARG A 137 15.29 -2.25 -0.22
N LYS A 138 14.68 -3.45 -0.20
CA LYS A 138 13.67 -3.81 0.83
C LYS A 138 14.26 -3.75 2.23
N LEU A 139 15.43 -4.36 2.43
CA LEU A 139 16.12 -4.36 3.72
C LEU A 139 16.52 -2.94 4.15
N TRP A 140 17.04 -2.13 3.23
CA TRP A 140 17.42 -0.75 3.51
C TRP A 140 16.22 0.11 3.90
N LEU A 141 15.10 0.03 3.18
CA LEU A 141 13.86 0.75 3.50
C LEU A 141 13.34 0.36 4.89
N ALA A 142 13.28 -0.94 5.18
CA ALA A 142 12.83 -1.45 6.47
C ALA A 142 13.75 -0.97 7.63
N TRP A 143 15.07 -1.04 7.44
CA TRP A 143 16.04 -0.55 8.41
C TRP A 143 15.93 0.95 8.62
N ARG A 144 15.87 1.74 7.53
CA ARG A 144 15.73 3.20 7.56
C ARG A 144 14.48 3.60 8.34
N ARG A 145 13.34 2.98 8.05
CA ARG A 145 12.07 3.24 8.73
C ARG A 145 12.17 2.95 10.22
N ARG A 146 12.60 1.75 10.57
CA ARG A 146 12.75 1.34 11.97
C ARG A 146 13.70 2.24 12.76
N ARG A 147 14.82 2.64 12.15
CA ARG A 147 15.76 3.58 12.76
C ARG A 147 15.14 4.96 12.98
N GLY A 148 14.35 5.44 12.04
CA GLY A 148 13.61 6.71 12.14
C GLY A 148 12.61 6.70 13.30
N GLU A 149 11.77 5.66 13.39
CA GLU A 149 10.77 5.54 14.45
C GLU A 149 11.43 5.40 15.85
N ARG A 150 12.52 4.64 15.97
CA ARG A 150 13.29 4.59 17.24
C ARG A 150 13.86 5.94 17.65
N ARG A 151 14.36 6.74 16.71
CA ARG A 151 14.86 8.09 17.00
C ARG A 151 13.73 9.03 17.41
N ARG A 152 12.58 8.93 16.75
CA ARG A 152 11.38 9.73 17.07
C ARG A 152 10.88 9.39 18.47
N PHE A 153 10.77 8.11 18.80
CA PHE A 153 10.34 7.63 20.11
C PHE A 153 11.23 8.16 21.25
N ARG A 154 12.56 8.18 21.06
CA ARG A 154 13.51 8.72 22.06
C ARG A 154 13.38 10.23 22.31
N ARG A 155 12.72 10.97 21.43
CA ARG A 155 12.49 12.41 21.55
C ARG A 155 11.15 12.76 22.17
N LEU A 156 10.28 11.77 22.37
CA LEU A 156 9.02 12.00 23.07
C LEU A 156 9.34 12.30 24.54
N PRO A 157 8.74 13.37 25.12
CA PRO A 157 8.92 13.68 26.55
C PRO A 157 8.45 12.48 27.37
N ALA A 158 9.24 12.11 28.37
CA ALA A 158 8.81 11.16 29.39
C ALA A 158 7.54 11.75 30.04
N ARG A 159 6.40 11.13 29.81
CA ARG A 159 5.18 11.49 30.54
C ARG A 159 5.28 10.89 31.94
N GLU A 160 5.33 11.77 32.95
CA GLU A 160 5.02 11.44 34.32
C GLU A 160 3.64 10.82 34.47
#